data_d602d0b332c0217a9901f5f0265ccd90
#
_entry.id   d602d0b332c0217a9901f5f0265ccd90
#
_cell.length_a   1.000
_cell.length_b   1.000
_cell.length_c   1.000
_cell.angle_alpha   90.00
_cell.angle_beta   90.00
_cell.angle_gamma   90.00
#
_symmetry.space_group_name_H-M   'P 1'
#
loop_
_entity.id
_entity.type
_entity.pdbx_description
1 polymer ?
#
loop_
_entity_poly.entity_id
_entity_poly.type
_entity_poly.pdbx_seq_one_letter_code
_entity_poly.pdbx_strand_id
1 'polypeptide(L)'
;MGDKGAAAQPDYNAEYVLGEDSKLHTGVPLGMVSAPRTWRSHVFEGTERNYWTYVPAQYDASRPACLMVFQDGGGFVTRDGGYCVPNVLDNLIHSKELPVTIGLFVSPGAYPGRPVPEYLPDQPRQVEYDTLSDRYSKLLLEELIPEVRKEWALTDDPDGWGIGGASSGAICAWTVAWERPDRFRKVLSFVGSFENIRGGHNYPSLVRRTPRKPIRIFLQSGAHDLDWEFGHWPLANQQMAAALKFAGYDYQFVFGNGTHSGQHGAAILPDAMRWLWRDYPRGA
;
A
#
# COMPACT_ATOMS: atom_id res chain seq x y z
N MET A 1 20.75 -15.41 -44.19
CA MET A 1 19.51 -15.60 -43.39
C MET A 1 19.33 -14.34 -42.57
N GLY A 2 18.35 -13.52 -42.95
CA GLY A 2 18.15 -12.23 -42.35
C GLY A 2 17.63 -12.35 -40.92
N ASP A 3 18.25 -11.59 -40.06
CA ASP A 3 17.82 -11.35 -38.70
C ASP A 3 16.40 -10.73 -38.76
N LYS A 4 15.40 -11.52 -38.38
CA LYS A 4 14.05 -10.99 -38.21
C LYS A 4 14.08 -10.22 -36.91
N GLY A 5 14.26 -8.90 -37.01
CA GLY A 5 14.14 -8.00 -35.86
C GLY A 5 12.90 -8.34 -35.04
N ALA A 6 13.11 -8.72 -33.78
CA ALA A 6 12.02 -8.94 -32.84
C ALA A 6 11.21 -7.63 -32.79
N ALA A 7 9.93 -7.69 -33.12
CA ALA A 7 9.03 -6.55 -32.97
C ALA A 7 9.10 -6.08 -31.52
N ALA A 8 9.30 -4.77 -31.30
CA ALA A 8 9.28 -4.22 -29.96
C ALA A 8 7.94 -4.61 -29.30
N GLN A 9 8.00 -5.11 -28.07
CA GLN A 9 6.77 -5.41 -27.33
C GLN A 9 5.99 -4.11 -27.09
N PRO A 10 4.65 -4.15 -27.16
CA PRO A 10 3.83 -2.98 -26.86
C PRO A 10 4.09 -2.48 -25.43
N ASP A 11 4.11 -1.17 -25.24
CA ASP A 11 4.08 -0.60 -23.90
C ASP A 11 2.66 -0.70 -23.34
N TYR A 12 2.41 -1.76 -22.59
CA TYR A 12 1.11 -2.01 -21.94
C TYR A 12 0.77 -1.03 -20.82
N ASN A 13 1.69 -0.15 -20.44
CA ASN A 13 1.46 0.86 -19.41
C ASN A 13 1.20 2.26 -19.99
N ALA A 14 1.37 2.47 -21.29
CA ALA A 14 1.29 3.79 -21.93
C ALA A 14 -0.03 4.55 -21.69
N GLU A 15 -1.13 3.82 -21.46
CA GLU A 15 -2.44 4.42 -21.17
C GLU A 15 -2.58 4.94 -19.73
N TYR A 16 -1.73 4.51 -18.81
CA TYR A 16 -1.81 4.86 -17.40
C TYR A 16 -0.99 6.10 -17.09
N VAL A 17 -1.63 7.25 -17.14
CA VAL A 17 -1.04 8.55 -16.86
C VAL A 17 -1.64 9.16 -15.60
N LEU A 18 -0.84 9.93 -14.87
CA LEU A 18 -1.31 10.63 -13.67
C LEU A 18 -2.37 11.68 -14.03
N GLY A 19 -3.53 11.58 -13.40
CA GLY A 19 -4.61 12.55 -13.49
C GLY A 19 -4.32 13.86 -12.73
N GLU A 20 -5.27 14.79 -12.77
CA GLU A 20 -5.15 16.09 -12.12
C GLU A 20 -4.96 15.96 -10.60
N ASP A 21 -5.68 15.05 -9.94
CA ASP A 21 -5.57 14.87 -8.48
C ASP A 21 -4.18 14.43 -7.99
N SER A 22 -3.31 13.97 -8.89
CA SER A 22 -1.91 13.62 -8.58
C SER A 22 -0.93 14.77 -8.80
N LYS A 23 -1.40 15.94 -9.27
CA LYS A 23 -0.59 17.12 -9.56
C LYS A 23 -0.63 18.16 -8.44
N LEU A 24 0.32 19.06 -8.43
CA LEU A 24 0.30 20.24 -7.58
C LEU A 24 -0.70 21.26 -8.13
N HIS A 25 -1.58 21.80 -7.30
CA HIS A 25 -2.55 22.82 -7.67
C HIS A 25 -2.34 24.13 -6.92
N THR A 26 -2.37 25.24 -7.64
CA THR A 26 -2.36 26.58 -7.03
C THR A 26 -3.62 26.74 -6.16
N GLY A 27 -3.42 27.15 -4.90
CA GLY A 27 -4.53 27.35 -3.94
C GLY A 27 -4.85 26.14 -3.08
N VAL A 28 -4.29 24.96 -3.35
CA VAL A 28 -4.33 23.81 -2.46
C VAL A 28 -3.19 23.92 -1.45
N PRO A 29 -3.47 24.00 -0.15
CA PRO A 29 -2.43 24.04 0.88
C PRO A 29 -1.65 22.73 0.91
N LEU A 30 -0.33 22.82 0.87
CA LEU A 30 0.53 21.64 0.88
C LEU A 30 0.77 21.15 2.31
N GLY A 31 0.56 19.86 2.52
CA GLY A 31 0.97 19.18 3.74
C GLY A 31 2.49 19.06 3.85
N MET A 32 2.97 18.82 5.04
CA MET A 32 4.38 18.67 5.36
C MET A 32 4.80 17.20 5.20
N VAL A 33 5.84 16.96 4.41
CA VAL A 33 6.54 15.67 4.36
C VAL A 33 7.80 15.79 5.20
N SER A 34 8.01 14.89 6.16
CA SER A 34 9.23 14.88 6.97
C SER A 34 10.46 14.51 6.16
N ALA A 35 11.66 14.87 6.63
CA ALA A 35 12.88 14.20 6.20
C ALA A 35 12.82 12.70 6.55
N PRO A 36 13.59 11.83 5.87
CA PRO A 36 13.67 10.42 6.24
C PRO A 36 14.21 10.27 7.66
N ARG A 37 13.54 9.41 8.43
CA ARG A 37 13.98 9.03 9.79
C ARG A 37 14.34 7.55 9.78
N THR A 38 15.44 7.19 10.40
CA THR A 38 15.87 5.80 10.50
C THR A 38 15.33 5.17 11.77
N TRP A 39 14.75 3.99 11.64
CA TRP A 39 14.28 3.16 12.75
C TRP A 39 15.03 1.84 12.83
N ARG A 40 15.52 1.49 14.02
CA ARG A 40 16.05 0.15 14.33
C ARG A 40 14.97 -0.68 14.99
N SER A 41 14.62 -1.80 14.36
CA SER A 41 13.53 -2.64 14.85
C SER A 41 14.02 -3.64 15.90
N HIS A 42 13.19 -3.82 16.94
CA HIS A 42 13.32 -4.93 17.88
C HIS A 42 12.51 -6.15 17.43
N VAL A 43 11.40 -5.95 16.70
CA VAL A 43 10.60 -7.04 16.12
C VAL A 43 11.35 -7.75 15.00
N PHE A 44 12.07 -7.01 14.16
CA PHE A 44 12.98 -7.55 13.13
C PHE A 44 14.41 -7.20 13.49
N GLU A 45 14.92 -7.91 14.48
CA GLU A 45 16.20 -7.65 15.11
C GLU A 45 17.35 -7.54 14.10
N GLY A 46 18.20 -6.55 14.29
CA GLY A 46 19.34 -6.25 13.43
C GLY A 46 19.00 -5.50 12.14
N THR A 47 17.73 -5.20 11.87
CA THR A 47 17.33 -4.41 10.68
C THR A 47 17.13 -2.93 11.01
N GLU A 48 17.51 -2.09 10.05
CA GLU A 48 17.18 -0.67 10.02
C GLU A 48 16.30 -0.38 8.81
N ARG A 49 15.43 0.63 8.94
CA ARG A 49 14.55 1.10 7.85
C ARG A 49 14.35 2.59 7.92
N ASN A 50 14.11 3.21 6.78
CA ASN A 50 13.66 4.59 6.74
C ASN A 50 12.14 4.65 6.79
N TYR A 51 11.62 5.68 7.46
CA TYR A 51 10.22 6.04 7.41
C TYR A 51 10.06 7.55 7.30
N TRP A 52 8.91 7.97 6.79
CA TRP A 52 8.51 9.37 6.63
C TRP A 52 7.09 9.54 7.13
N THR A 53 6.77 10.74 7.56
CA THR A 53 5.40 11.16 7.85
C THR A 53 4.99 12.25 6.87
N TYR A 54 3.75 12.19 6.41
CA TYR A 54 3.07 13.29 5.75
C TYR A 54 1.96 13.77 6.70
N VAL A 55 1.90 15.07 6.93
CA VAL A 55 0.87 15.70 7.75
C VAL A 55 0.16 16.76 6.92
N PRO A 56 -1.15 16.63 6.68
CA PRO A 56 -1.87 17.60 5.84
C PRO A 56 -1.94 18.96 6.50
N ALA A 57 -2.01 20.03 5.69
CA ALA A 57 -2.10 21.40 6.16
C ALA A 57 -3.36 21.65 7.02
N GLN A 58 -4.40 20.83 6.86
CA GLN A 58 -5.66 20.89 7.60
C GLN A 58 -5.60 20.16 8.96
N TYR A 59 -4.44 19.62 9.34
CA TYR A 59 -4.30 18.92 10.62
C TYR A 59 -4.54 19.86 11.81
N ASP A 60 -5.33 19.38 12.75
CA ASP A 60 -5.63 20.05 14.01
C ASP A 60 -5.45 19.06 15.16
N ALA A 61 -4.53 19.36 16.08
CA ALA A 61 -4.19 18.47 17.19
C ALA A 61 -5.37 18.20 18.15
N SER A 62 -6.39 19.06 18.16
CA SER A 62 -7.62 18.84 18.93
C SER A 62 -8.57 17.80 18.33
N ARG A 63 -8.35 17.43 17.06
CA ARG A 63 -9.13 16.44 16.31
C ARG A 63 -8.21 15.35 15.76
N PRO A 64 -8.16 14.18 16.40
CA PRO A 64 -7.27 13.10 15.97
C PRO A 64 -7.49 12.73 14.50
N ALA A 65 -6.38 12.68 13.73
CA ALA A 65 -6.40 12.38 12.31
C ALA A 65 -6.53 10.89 12.02
N CYS A 66 -7.05 10.57 10.84
CA CYS A 66 -6.95 9.23 10.26
C CYS A 66 -5.50 8.88 9.93
N LEU A 67 -5.22 7.59 9.71
CA LEU A 67 -3.90 7.08 9.36
C LEU A 67 -3.95 6.28 8.05
N MET A 68 -3.01 6.54 7.15
CA MET A 68 -2.75 5.66 6.00
C MET A 68 -1.27 5.28 5.95
N VAL A 69 -0.99 3.98 6.07
CA VAL A 69 0.39 3.43 6.03
C VAL A 69 0.69 2.93 4.63
N PHE A 70 1.85 3.30 4.07
CA PHE A 70 2.32 2.84 2.76
C PHE A 70 3.60 2.04 2.89
N GLN A 71 3.57 0.81 2.38
CA GLN A 71 4.74 -0.06 2.28
C GLN A 71 5.61 0.37 1.10
N ASP A 72 6.93 0.06 1.16
CA ASP A 72 7.92 0.59 0.20
C ASP A 72 7.89 2.12 0.14
N GLY A 73 7.83 2.76 1.30
CA GLY A 73 7.48 4.15 1.52
C GLY A 73 8.22 5.16 0.63
N GLY A 74 9.50 4.90 0.29
CA GLY A 74 10.27 5.75 -0.60
C GLY A 74 9.66 5.91 -2.01
N GLY A 75 8.94 4.89 -2.50
CA GLY A 75 8.24 4.93 -3.79
C GLY A 75 6.92 5.70 -3.78
N PHE A 76 6.36 5.95 -2.60
CA PHE A 76 5.07 6.61 -2.42
C PHE A 76 5.16 8.04 -1.92
N VAL A 77 6.22 8.39 -1.17
CA VAL A 77 6.33 9.65 -0.43
C VAL A 77 6.70 10.87 -1.28
N THR A 78 7.20 10.70 -2.50
CA THR A 78 7.66 11.79 -3.36
C THR A 78 6.49 12.49 -4.05
N ARG A 79 6.63 13.82 -4.27
CA ARG A 79 5.62 14.63 -4.97
C ARG A 79 5.75 14.61 -6.48
N ASP A 80 6.91 14.24 -6.99
CA ASP A 80 7.30 14.14 -8.39
C ASP A 80 7.61 12.70 -8.84
N GLY A 81 7.27 11.73 -8.00
CA GLY A 81 7.50 10.31 -8.23
C GLY A 81 6.30 9.57 -8.83
N GLY A 82 6.40 8.23 -8.83
CA GLY A 82 5.41 7.37 -9.47
C GLY A 82 3.99 7.52 -8.91
N TYR A 83 3.83 7.50 -7.59
CA TYR A 83 2.50 7.52 -6.96
C TYR A 83 2.02 8.90 -6.51
N CYS A 84 2.91 9.86 -6.31
CA CYS A 84 2.61 11.23 -5.87
C CYS A 84 1.62 11.32 -4.69
N VAL A 85 1.71 10.39 -3.73
CA VAL A 85 0.71 10.27 -2.63
C VAL A 85 0.52 11.58 -1.87
N PRO A 86 1.55 12.38 -1.53
CA PRO A 86 1.34 13.66 -0.86
C PRO A 86 0.46 14.63 -1.65
N ASN A 87 0.58 14.67 -2.99
CA ASN A 87 -0.27 15.52 -3.83
C ASN A 87 -1.72 15.03 -3.81
N VAL A 88 -1.91 13.70 -3.94
CA VAL A 88 -3.25 13.08 -3.87
C VAL A 88 -3.91 13.39 -2.52
N LEU A 89 -3.18 13.26 -1.41
CA LEU A 89 -3.72 13.56 -0.09
C LEU A 89 -4.04 15.06 0.06
N ASP A 90 -3.14 15.96 -0.39
CA ASP A 90 -3.40 17.40 -0.36
C ASP A 90 -4.70 17.76 -1.09
N ASN A 91 -4.86 17.27 -2.32
CA ASN A 91 -6.00 17.58 -3.17
C ASN A 91 -7.32 17.00 -2.61
N LEU A 92 -7.32 15.73 -2.22
CA LEU A 92 -8.54 15.07 -1.76
C LEU A 92 -8.97 15.52 -0.36
N ILE A 93 -8.06 15.88 0.52
CA ILE A 93 -8.38 16.45 1.84
C ILE A 93 -8.89 17.89 1.67
N HIS A 94 -8.26 18.69 0.80
CA HIS A 94 -8.69 20.06 0.50
C HIS A 94 -10.12 20.08 -0.09
N SER A 95 -10.41 19.20 -1.05
CA SER A 95 -11.74 19.07 -1.66
C SER A 95 -12.78 18.40 -0.73
N LYS A 96 -12.39 18.00 0.49
CA LYS A 96 -13.22 17.27 1.45
C LYS A 96 -13.73 15.91 0.92
N GLU A 97 -12.98 15.28 0.05
CA GLU A 97 -13.26 13.95 -0.44
C GLU A 97 -12.62 12.86 0.42
N LEU A 98 -11.56 13.23 1.16
CA LEU A 98 -10.95 12.43 2.21
C LEU A 98 -11.05 13.15 3.57
N PRO A 99 -11.12 12.39 4.69
CA PRO A 99 -10.89 12.96 6.02
C PRO A 99 -9.44 13.44 6.16
N VAL A 100 -9.17 14.27 7.16
CA VAL A 100 -7.79 14.64 7.54
C VAL A 100 -7.02 13.36 7.87
N THR A 101 -6.05 13.01 7.05
CA THR A 101 -5.33 11.74 7.10
C THR A 101 -3.82 11.96 7.11
N ILE A 102 -3.15 11.46 8.13
CA ILE A 102 -1.68 11.41 8.20
C ILE A 102 -1.19 10.21 7.40
N GLY A 103 -0.19 10.41 6.55
CA GLY A 103 0.52 9.36 5.84
C GLY A 103 1.75 8.89 6.62
N LEU A 104 1.91 7.58 6.80
CA LEU A 104 3.12 6.95 7.31
C LEU A 104 3.72 6.08 6.20
N PHE A 105 4.91 6.43 5.73
CA PHE A 105 5.60 5.75 4.64
C PHE A 105 6.76 4.94 5.23
N VAL A 106 6.76 3.64 5.01
CA VAL A 106 7.71 2.73 5.68
C VAL A 106 8.46 1.92 4.63
N SER A 107 9.79 2.05 4.60
CA SER A 107 10.63 1.17 3.80
C SER A 107 10.80 -0.19 4.47
N PRO A 108 11.06 -1.26 3.71
CA PRO A 108 11.44 -2.54 4.29
C PRO A 108 12.75 -2.42 5.07
N GLY A 109 12.98 -3.36 5.97
CA GLY A 109 14.23 -3.45 6.71
C GLY A 109 15.40 -3.80 5.80
N ALA A 110 16.57 -3.32 6.20
CA ALA A 110 17.85 -3.71 5.61
C ALA A 110 18.87 -3.96 6.74
N TYR A 111 19.81 -4.85 6.50
CA TYR A 111 20.92 -5.03 7.44
C TYR A 111 21.98 -3.96 7.20
N PRO A 112 22.36 -3.15 8.21
CA PRO A 112 23.34 -2.10 8.05
C PRO A 112 24.67 -2.61 7.48
N GLY A 113 25.21 -1.88 6.49
CA GLY A 113 26.50 -2.22 5.87
C GLY A 113 26.48 -3.45 4.96
N ARG A 114 25.34 -4.08 4.75
CA ARG A 114 25.20 -5.16 3.76
C ARG A 114 24.57 -4.62 2.47
N PRO A 115 25.15 -4.91 1.29
CA PRO A 115 24.50 -4.57 0.04
C PRO A 115 23.15 -5.28 -0.02
N VAL A 116 22.14 -4.61 -0.59
CA VAL A 116 20.87 -5.26 -0.92
C VAL A 116 21.14 -6.10 -2.19
N PRO A 117 21.22 -7.43 -2.08
CA PRO A 117 21.46 -8.26 -3.26
C PRO A 117 20.22 -8.25 -4.17
N GLU A 118 20.39 -8.86 -5.36
CA GLU A 118 19.25 -9.20 -6.21
C GLU A 118 18.18 -9.96 -5.43
N TYR A 119 16.93 -9.91 -5.94
CA TYR A 119 15.76 -10.52 -5.30
C TYR A 119 16.02 -11.98 -4.87
N LEU A 120 15.96 -12.22 -3.57
CA LEU A 120 16.03 -13.55 -2.96
C LEU A 120 14.91 -13.68 -1.91
N PRO A 121 14.26 -14.86 -1.79
CA PRO A 121 13.14 -15.05 -0.86
C PRO A 121 13.47 -14.78 0.61
N ASP A 122 14.74 -14.86 0.99
CA ASP A 122 15.20 -14.66 2.37
C ASP A 122 15.70 -13.25 2.68
N GLN A 123 15.55 -12.31 1.73
CA GLN A 123 15.87 -10.92 2.00
C GLN A 123 14.90 -10.30 3.03
N PRO A 124 15.36 -9.30 3.81
CA PRO A 124 14.50 -8.68 4.83
C PRO A 124 13.14 -8.27 4.30
N ARG A 125 13.07 -7.66 3.10
CA ARG A 125 11.80 -7.24 2.50
C ARG A 125 10.84 -8.43 2.31
N GLN A 126 11.28 -9.55 1.75
CA GLN A 126 10.44 -10.73 1.52
C GLN A 126 10.08 -11.40 2.85
N VAL A 127 11.01 -11.49 3.79
CA VAL A 127 10.74 -12.03 5.13
C VAL A 127 9.71 -11.20 5.88
N GLU A 128 9.80 -9.87 5.78
CA GLU A 128 8.89 -8.95 6.46
C GLU A 128 7.52 -8.88 5.80
N TYR A 129 7.48 -8.81 4.46
CA TYR A 129 6.27 -8.51 3.72
C TYR A 129 5.49 -9.74 3.28
N ASP A 130 6.17 -10.80 2.85
CA ASP A 130 5.52 -11.96 2.25
C ASP A 130 5.22 -13.08 3.26
N THR A 131 5.73 -12.97 4.51
CA THR A 131 5.44 -13.96 5.56
C THR A 131 4.05 -13.72 6.15
N LEU A 132 3.21 -14.75 6.15
CA LEU A 132 1.87 -14.72 6.72
C LEU A 132 1.95 -14.83 8.25
N SER A 133 2.16 -13.71 8.92
CA SER A 133 2.24 -13.63 10.37
C SER A 133 1.90 -12.24 10.91
N ASP A 134 1.70 -12.13 12.20
CA ASP A 134 1.44 -10.88 12.90
C ASP A 134 2.70 -10.01 13.15
N ARG A 135 3.90 -10.50 12.78
CA ARG A 135 5.16 -9.81 13.08
C ARG A 135 5.24 -8.39 12.52
N TYR A 136 4.82 -8.21 11.26
CA TYR A 136 4.86 -6.88 10.66
C TYR A 136 3.83 -5.92 11.30
N SER A 137 2.67 -6.45 11.70
CA SER A 137 1.71 -5.64 12.46
C SER A 137 2.26 -5.22 13.83
N LYS A 138 3.07 -6.06 14.49
CA LYS A 138 3.78 -5.68 15.73
C LYS A 138 4.78 -4.57 15.49
N LEU A 139 5.60 -4.63 14.43
CA LEU A 139 6.49 -3.53 14.05
C LEU A 139 5.73 -2.20 13.95
N LEU A 140 4.57 -2.21 13.26
CA LEU A 140 3.78 -0.99 13.11
C LEU A 140 3.18 -0.53 14.44
N LEU A 141 2.53 -1.43 15.18
CA LEU A 141 1.70 -1.10 16.34
C LEU A 141 2.50 -0.89 17.63
N GLU A 142 3.64 -1.57 17.77
CA GLU A 142 4.44 -1.53 18.99
C GLU A 142 5.67 -0.63 18.87
N GLU A 143 6.11 -0.31 17.63
CA GLU A 143 7.29 0.50 17.39
C GLU A 143 6.97 1.82 16.66
N LEU A 144 6.56 1.76 15.36
CA LEU A 144 6.51 2.95 14.50
C LEU A 144 5.31 3.86 14.79
N ILE A 145 4.10 3.32 14.97
CA ILE A 145 2.92 4.14 15.24
C ILE A 145 2.99 4.82 16.62
N PRO A 146 3.48 4.18 17.69
CA PRO A 146 3.78 4.89 18.94
C PRO A 146 4.74 6.06 18.76
N GLU A 147 5.75 5.93 17.89
CA GLU A 147 6.67 7.04 17.59
C GLU A 147 5.97 8.20 16.90
N VAL A 148 5.12 7.91 15.91
CA VAL A 148 4.30 8.94 15.23
C VAL A 148 3.34 9.61 16.20
N ARG A 149 2.76 8.88 17.16
CA ARG A 149 1.82 9.40 18.17
C ARG A 149 2.47 10.33 19.20
N LYS A 150 3.79 10.35 19.31
CA LYS A 150 4.48 11.35 20.15
C LYS A 150 4.34 12.77 19.59
N GLU A 151 4.18 12.89 18.27
CA GLU A 151 4.12 14.18 17.57
C GLU A 151 2.70 14.51 17.09
N TRP A 152 1.89 13.50 16.74
CA TRP A 152 0.61 13.67 16.05
C TRP A 152 -0.51 12.85 16.69
N ALA A 153 -1.65 13.48 16.93
CA ALA A 153 -2.85 12.80 17.42
C ALA A 153 -3.50 11.99 16.30
N LEU A 154 -3.54 10.66 16.48
CA LEU A 154 -4.21 9.73 15.59
C LEU A 154 -5.49 9.19 16.23
N THR A 155 -6.56 9.03 15.45
CA THR A 155 -7.80 8.41 15.93
C THR A 155 -7.55 6.97 16.40
N ASP A 156 -8.35 6.52 17.37
CA ASP A 156 -8.37 5.10 17.79
C ASP A 156 -9.44 4.29 17.06
N ASP A 157 -10.25 4.95 16.23
CA ASP A 157 -11.24 4.28 15.39
C ASP A 157 -10.54 3.45 14.30
N PRO A 158 -10.71 2.11 14.29
CA PRO A 158 -10.09 1.26 13.29
C PRO A 158 -10.62 1.52 11.87
N ASP A 159 -11.80 2.10 11.70
CA ASP A 159 -12.30 2.53 10.40
C ASP A 159 -11.60 3.79 9.88
N GLY A 160 -10.87 4.49 10.75
CA GLY A 160 -9.97 5.59 10.41
C GLY A 160 -8.56 5.15 9.99
N TRP A 161 -8.26 3.85 9.90
CA TRP A 161 -6.92 3.35 9.59
C TRP A 161 -6.90 2.51 8.31
N GLY A 162 -5.99 2.91 7.41
CA GLY A 162 -5.70 2.20 6.17
C GLY A 162 -4.24 1.81 6.04
N ILE A 163 -3.98 0.84 5.19
CA ILE A 163 -2.64 0.36 4.86
C ILE A 163 -2.60 -0.07 3.40
N GLY A 164 -1.50 0.20 2.70
CA GLY A 164 -1.39 -0.14 1.28
C GLY A 164 0.04 -0.31 0.80
N GLY A 165 0.15 -0.79 -0.42
CA GLY A 165 1.41 -0.98 -1.10
C GLY A 165 1.25 -1.65 -2.45
N ALA A 166 2.39 -1.96 -3.07
CA ALA A 166 2.45 -2.67 -4.33
C ALA A 166 3.26 -3.96 -4.20
N SER A 167 2.89 -5.00 -4.98
CA SER A 167 3.62 -6.26 -5.01
C SER A 167 3.67 -6.93 -3.63
N SER A 168 4.86 -7.24 -3.12
CA SER A 168 5.04 -7.72 -1.73
C SER A 168 4.52 -6.72 -0.70
N GLY A 169 4.61 -5.40 -0.96
CA GLY A 169 4.01 -4.39 -0.09
C GLY A 169 2.47 -4.49 0.00
N ALA A 170 1.82 -4.93 -1.06
CA ALA A 170 0.37 -5.13 -1.10
C ALA A 170 -0.06 -6.36 -0.28
N ILE A 171 0.63 -7.49 -0.39
CA ILE A 171 0.32 -8.64 0.45
C ILE A 171 0.67 -8.38 1.91
N CYS A 172 1.72 -7.62 2.21
CA CYS A 172 2.03 -7.15 3.55
C CYS A 172 0.85 -6.35 4.13
N ALA A 173 0.33 -5.39 3.37
CA ALA A 173 -0.82 -4.59 3.78
C ALA A 173 -2.05 -5.45 4.08
N TRP A 174 -2.35 -6.43 3.21
CA TRP A 174 -3.42 -7.38 3.46
C TRP A 174 -3.16 -8.21 4.73
N THR A 175 -1.94 -8.75 4.90
CA THR A 175 -1.57 -9.56 6.07
C THR A 175 -1.75 -8.76 7.37
N VAL A 176 -1.31 -7.51 7.41
CA VAL A 176 -1.51 -6.64 8.59
C VAL A 176 -2.98 -6.48 8.93
N ALA A 177 -3.83 -6.16 7.96
CA ALA A 177 -5.26 -6.01 8.18
C ALA A 177 -5.92 -7.35 8.54
N TRP A 178 -5.47 -8.45 7.94
CA TRP A 178 -5.94 -9.80 8.24
C TRP A 178 -5.66 -10.22 9.70
N GLU A 179 -4.45 -9.93 10.19
CA GLU A 179 -4.04 -10.26 11.56
C GLU A 179 -4.60 -9.26 12.59
N ARG A 180 -4.77 -7.99 12.21
CA ARG A 180 -5.18 -6.89 13.11
C ARG A 180 -6.36 -6.08 12.56
N PRO A 181 -7.53 -6.75 12.30
CA PRO A 181 -8.74 -6.07 11.84
C PRO A 181 -9.37 -5.17 12.93
N ASP A 182 -8.90 -5.29 14.16
CA ASP A 182 -9.20 -4.39 15.28
C ASP A 182 -8.49 -3.03 15.15
N ARG A 183 -7.53 -2.90 14.23
CA ARG A 183 -6.75 -1.69 13.98
C ARG A 183 -6.82 -1.23 12.53
N PHE A 184 -6.65 -2.12 11.56
CA PHE A 184 -6.62 -1.78 10.13
C PHE A 184 -7.82 -2.39 9.42
N ARG A 185 -8.66 -1.52 8.84
CA ARG A 185 -9.87 -1.96 8.13
C ARG A 185 -9.93 -1.56 6.67
N LYS A 186 -8.97 -0.78 6.18
CA LYS A 186 -8.88 -0.36 4.79
C LYS A 186 -7.57 -0.84 4.18
N VAL A 187 -7.65 -1.54 3.06
CA VAL A 187 -6.48 -2.09 2.36
C VAL A 187 -6.43 -1.60 0.93
N LEU A 188 -5.27 -1.12 0.52
CA LEU A 188 -4.94 -0.77 -0.86
C LEU A 188 -3.90 -1.76 -1.38
N SER A 189 -4.25 -2.52 -2.42
CA SER A 189 -3.41 -3.56 -3.00
C SER A 189 -3.20 -3.33 -4.49
N PHE A 190 -2.02 -2.91 -4.88
CA PHE A 190 -1.61 -2.78 -6.27
C PHE A 190 -0.69 -3.92 -6.67
N VAL A 191 -0.99 -4.60 -7.77
CA VAL A 191 -0.23 -5.76 -8.31
C VAL A 191 0.19 -6.75 -7.21
N GLY A 192 -0.74 -7.09 -6.31
CA GLY A 192 -0.44 -7.83 -5.07
C GLY A 192 0.17 -9.21 -5.29
N SER A 193 1.21 -9.53 -4.50
CA SER A 193 1.94 -10.81 -4.56
C SER A 193 1.20 -11.93 -3.82
N PHE A 194 -0.05 -12.24 -4.21
CA PHE A 194 -0.79 -13.37 -3.64
C PHE A 194 -0.28 -14.72 -4.17
N GLU A 195 1.02 -14.82 -4.33
CA GLU A 195 1.77 -15.94 -4.90
C GLU A 195 2.60 -16.68 -3.85
N ASN A 196 3.27 -17.76 -4.27
CA ASN A 196 4.02 -18.61 -3.35
C ASN A 196 5.45 -18.11 -3.09
N ILE A 197 5.63 -16.82 -2.83
CA ILE A 197 6.93 -16.31 -2.36
C ILE A 197 7.20 -16.87 -0.95
N ARG A 198 6.28 -16.65 -0.01
CA ARG A 198 6.32 -17.17 1.36
C ARG A 198 4.93 -17.58 1.86
N GLY A 199 4.11 -18.15 0.99
CA GLY A 199 2.81 -18.71 1.34
C GLY A 199 1.60 -17.84 0.97
N GLY A 200 1.77 -16.71 0.28
CA GLY A 200 0.70 -15.78 -0.08
C GLY A 200 -0.45 -16.40 -0.88
N HIS A 201 -0.15 -17.42 -1.69
CA HIS A 201 -1.12 -18.20 -2.46
C HIS A 201 -2.19 -18.90 -1.59
N ASN A 202 -2.00 -19.00 -0.28
CA ASN A 202 -2.99 -19.56 0.64
C ASN A 202 -4.15 -18.61 0.93
N TYR A 203 -4.01 -17.30 0.73
CA TYR A 203 -5.03 -16.32 1.10
C TYR A 203 -6.39 -16.55 0.45
N PRO A 204 -6.54 -16.88 -0.83
CA PRO A 204 -7.85 -17.17 -1.40
C PRO A 204 -8.60 -18.28 -0.66
N SER A 205 -7.88 -19.33 -0.21
CA SER A 205 -8.44 -20.40 0.58
C SER A 205 -8.77 -19.98 2.01
N LEU A 206 -7.87 -19.24 2.66
CA LEU A 206 -8.08 -18.71 4.00
C LEU A 206 -9.29 -17.78 4.08
N VAL A 207 -9.44 -16.87 3.11
CA VAL A 207 -10.58 -15.95 2.99
C VAL A 207 -11.90 -16.71 2.91
N ARG A 208 -11.96 -17.80 2.12
CA ARG A 208 -13.16 -18.61 1.94
C ARG A 208 -13.55 -19.42 3.18
N ARG A 209 -12.59 -19.76 4.04
CA ARG A 209 -12.75 -20.71 5.17
C ARG A 209 -12.79 -20.01 6.52
N THR A 210 -12.55 -18.70 6.56
CA THR A 210 -12.56 -17.90 7.79
C THR A 210 -13.80 -17.01 7.81
N PRO A 211 -14.45 -16.81 8.97
CA PRO A 211 -15.50 -15.81 9.10
C PRO A 211 -15.02 -14.43 8.59
N ARG A 212 -15.90 -13.72 7.87
CA ARG A 212 -15.58 -12.42 7.29
C ARG A 212 -15.09 -11.45 8.37
N LYS A 213 -13.92 -10.88 8.13
CA LYS A 213 -13.36 -9.81 8.96
C LYS A 213 -13.86 -8.44 8.46
N PRO A 214 -13.95 -7.41 9.29
CA PRO A 214 -14.43 -6.08 8.91
C PRO A 214 -13.35 -5.31 8.11
N ILE A 215 -12.95 -5.85 6.98
CA ILE A 215 -11.91 -5.28 6.11
C ILE A 215 -12.56 -4.90 4.78
N ARG A 216 -12.26 -3.68 4.31
CA ARG A 216 -12.53 -3.20 2.95
C ARG A 216 -11.23 -3.22 2.17
N ILE A 217 -11.24 -3.69 0.94
CA ILE A 217 -10.05 -3.79 0.12
C ILE A 217 -10.26 -3.33 -1.31
N PHE A 218 -9.39 -2.46 -1.78
CA PHE A 218 -9.26 -2.10 -3.18
C PHE A 218 -8.06 -2.85 -3.78
N LEU A 219 -8.33 -3.67 -4.82
CA LEU A 219 -7.29 -4.41 -5.53
C LEU A 219 -7.16 -3.89 -6.95
N GLN A 220 -5.93 -3.85 -7.43
CA GLN A 220 -5.63 -3.64 -8.86
C GLN A 220 -4.58 -4.65 -9.31
N SER A 221 -4.73 -5.16 -10.54
CA SER A 221 -3.73 -5.97 -11.24
C SER A 221 -3.86 -5.76 -12.74
N GLY A 222 -2.92 -6.27 -13.51
CA GLY A 222 -2.88 -6.14 -14.96
C GLY A 222 -2.70 -7.48 -15.67
N ALA A 223 -3.20 -7.56 -16.92
CA ALA A 223 -3.15 -8.78 -17.72
C ALA A 223 -1.73 -9.19 -18.14
N HIS A 224 -0.81 -8.22 -18.15
CA HIS A 224 0.60 -8.45 -18.49
C HIS A 224 1.53 -8.34 -17.27
N ASP A 225 0.97 -8.60 -16.07
CA ASP A 225 1.73 -8.73 -14.84
C ASP A 225 2.62 -9.98 -14.86
N LEU A 226 3.44 -10.19 -13.86
CA LEU A 226 4.42 -11.27 -13.80
C LEU A 226 3.80 -12.66 -13.99
N ASP A 227 4.49 -13.46 -14.78
CA ASP A 227 4.40 -14.92 -14.83
C ASP A 227 5.81 -15.45 -14.52
N TRP A 228 6.03 -15.94 -13.29
CA TRP A 228 7.34 -16.20 -12.77
C TRP A 228 7.34 -17.49 -11.93
N GLU A 229 8.53 -17.93 -11.46
CA GLU A 229 8.70 -19.18 -10.69
C GLU A 229 7.82 -19.28 -9.43
N PHE A 230 7.38 -18.14 -8.85
CA PHE A 230 6.51 -18.12 -7.69
C PHE A 230 5.02 -18.20 -8.04
N GLY A 231 4.66 -17.99 -9.31
CA GLY A 231 3.30 -18.07 -9.82
C GLY A 231 2.97 -17.02 -10.88
N HIS A 232 1.67 -16.86 -11.14
CA HIS A 232 1.11 -16.01 -12.19
C HIS A 232 0.25 -14.91 -11.56
N TRP A 233 0.81 -13.72 -11.39
CA TRP A 233 0.16 -12.59 -10.66
C TRP A 233 -1.25 -12.24 -11.12
N PRO A 234 -1.55 -12.16 -12.45
CA PRO A 234 -2.91 -11.91 -12.92
C PRO A 234 -3.92 -12.93 -12.38
N LEU A 235 -3.60 -14.22 -12.43
CA LEU A 235 -4.48 -15.28 -11.96
C LEU A 235 -4.64 -15.25 -10.42
N ALA A 236 -3.56 -15.02 -9.69
CA ALA A 236 -3.59 -14.96 -8.24
C ALA A 236 -4.47 -13.80 -7.73
N ASN A 237 -4.36 -12.62 -8.34
CA ASN A 237 -5.21 -11.48 -7.99
C ASN A 237 -6.69 -11.72 -8.37
N GLN A 238 -6.97 -12.37 -9.51
CA GLN A 238 -8.32 -12.80 -9.87
C GLN A 238 -8.89 -13.82 -8.89
N GLN A 239 -8.07 -14.80 -8.43
CA GLN A 239 -8.47 -15.78 -7.41
C GLN A 239 -8.75 -15.10 -6.07
N MET A 240 -7.92 -14.11 -5.68
CA MET A 240 -8.15 -13.34 -4.47
C MET A 240 -9.47 -12.55 -4.55
N ALA A 241 -9.73 -11.87 -5.66
CA ALA A 241 -11.00 -11.17 -5.89
C ALA A 241 -12.21 -12.12 -5.85
N ALA A 242 -12.09 -13.30 -6.47
CA ALA A 242 -13.13 -14.34 -6.42
C ALA A 242 -13.38 -14.87 -4.98
N ALA A 243 -12.33 -14.99 -4.17
CA ALA A 243 -12.45 -15.39 -2.77
C ALA A 243 -13.15 -14.31 -1.91
N LEU A 244 -12.77 -13.05 -2.11
CA LEU A 244 -13.41 -11.91 -1.43
C LEU A 244 -14.89 -11.80 -1.78
N LYS A 245 -15.25 -11.98 -3.06
CA LYS A 245 -16.64 -12.04 -3.51
C LYS A 245 -17.42 -13.17 -2.82
N PHE A 246 -16.84 -14.36 -2.79
CA PHE A 246 -17.46 -15.54 -2.16
C PHE A 246 -17.73 -15.30 -0.67
N ALA A 247 -16.77 -14.70 0.05
CA ALA A 247 -16.87 -14.44 1.48
C ALA A 247 -17.65 -13.15 1.82
N GLY A 248 -18.18 -12.43 0.84
CA GLY A 248 -19.00 -11.24 1.02
C GLY A 248 -18.23 -10.02 1.56
N TYR A 249 -16.94 -9.91 1.25
CA TYR A 249 -16.15 -8.72 1.61
C TYR A 249 -16.61 -7.50 0.82
N ASP A 250 -16.42 -6.34 1.41
CA ASP A 250 -16.52 -5.05 0.72
C ASP A 250 -15.20 -4.84 -0.06
N TYR A 251 -15.23 -5.09 -1.36
CA TYR A 251 -14.05 -5.03 -2.20
C TYR A 251 -14.34 -4.40 -3.55
N GLN A 252 -13.32 -3.80 -4.13
CA GLN A 252 -13.29 -3.42 -5.55
C GLN A 252 -12.06 -4.04 -6.19
N PHE A 253 -12.21 -4.55 -7.40
CA PHE A 253 -11.13 -5.09 -8.20
C PHE A 253 -11.08 -4.42 -9.56
N VAL A 254 -9.98 -3.73 -9.84
CA VAL A 254 -9.70 -3.12 -11.14
C VAL A 254 -8.66 -3.99 -11.84
N PHE A 255 -9.05 -4.55 -12.96
CA PHE A 255 -8.17 -5.39 -13.78
C PHE A 255 -7.98 -4.72 -15.14
N GLY A 256 -6.75 -4.29 -15.41
CA GLY A 256 -6.39 -3.59 -16.64
C GLY A 256 -5.42 -4.37 -17.50
N ASN A 257 -4.79 -3.65 -18.42
CA ASN A 257 -3.84 -4.22 -19.39
C ASN A 257 -2.37 -4.07 -18.98
N GLY A 258 -2.09 -3.48 -17.81
CA GLY A 258 -0.75 -3.13 -17.36
C GLY A 258 0.15 -4.31 -16.98
N THR A 259 1.43 -3.99 -16.80
CA THR A 259 2.48 -4.92 -16.34
C THR A 259 2.66 -4.83 -14.82
N HIS A 260 3.70 -5.49 -14.29
CA HIS A 260 4.12 -5.35 -12.88
C HIS A 260 4.79 -4.01 -12.62
N SER A 261 4.04 -2.92 -12.81
CA SER A 261 4.52 -1.56 -12.62
C SER A 261 3.61 -0.76 -11.70
N GLY A 262 4.14 0.36 -11.16
CA GLY A 262 3.34 1.29 -10.38
C GLY A 262 2.40 2.18 -11.20
N GLN A 263 2.54 2.23 -12.52
CA GLN A 263 1.85 3.23 -13.36
C GLN A 263 0.32 3.13 -13.31
N HIS A 264 -0.23 1.92 -13.48
CA HIS A 264 -1.67 1.74 -13.39
C HIS A 264 -2.19 2.08 -11.99
N GLY A 265 -1.54 1.56 -10.93
CA GLY A 265 -1.90 1.86 -9.55
C GLY A 265 -1.86 3.36 -9.25
N ALA A 266 -0.82 4.06 -9.72
CA ALA A 266 -0.66 5.50 -9.54
C ALA A 266 -1.75 6.31 -10.26
N ALA A 267 -2.10 5.91 -11.50
CA ALA A 267 -3.13 6.58 -12.28
C ALA A 267 -4.53 6.53 -11.60
N ILE A 268 -4.83 5.43 -10.91
CA ILE A 268 -6.13 5.23 -10.24
C ILE A 268 -6.08 5.46 -8.72
N LEU A 269 -4.93 5.85 -8.16
CA LEU A 269 -4.79 6.05 -6.71
C LEU A 269 -5.81 7.02 -6.13
N PRO A 270 -6.12 8.19 -6.74
CA PRO A 270 -7.13 9.09 -6.19
C PRO A 270 -8.50 8.42 -6.06
N ASP A 271 -8.95 7.69 -7.07
CA ASP A 271 -10.22 6.99 -7.05
C ASP A 271 -10.25 5.83 -6.05
N ALA A 272 -9.14 5.10 -5.93
CA ALA A 272 -8.99 4.06 -4.92
C ALA A 272 -9.10 4.62 -3.50
N MET A 273 -8.48 5.79 -3.24
CA MET A 273 -8.56 6.46 -1.95
C MET A 273 -9.98 6.95 -1.66
N ARG A 274 -10.67 7.59 -2.64
CA ARG A 274 -12.09 7.97 -2.51
C ARG A 274 -12.96 6.77 -2.16
N TRP A 275 -12.76 5.67 -2.85
CA TRP A 275 -13.54 4.46 -2.64
C TRP A 275 -13.30 3.83 -1.26
N LEU A 276 -12.05 3.75 -0.80
CA LEU A 276 -11.72 3.23 0.52
C LEU A 276 -12.34 4.05 1.66
N TRP A 277 -12.40 5.37 1.51
CA TRP A 277 -12.84 6.29 2.55
C TRP A 277 -14.29 6.79 2.36
N ARG A 278 -15.05 6.25 1.39
CA ARG A 278 -16.36 6.78 0.96
C ARG A 278 -17.40 6.96 2.05
N ASP A 279 -17.39 6.11 3.09
CA ASP A 279 -18.37 6.13 4.18
C ASP A 279 -17.77 6.68 5.50
N TYR A 280 -16.52 7.09 5.50
CA TYR A 280 -15.90 7.65 6.71
C TYR A 280 -16.27 9.14 6.86
N PRO A 281 -16.61 9.61 8.09
CA PRO A 281 -16.93 11.02 8.30
C PRO A 281 -15.79 11.95 7.88
N ARG A 282 -16.11 12.93 7.04
CA ARG A 282 -15.08 13.82 6.44
C ARG A 282 -14.83 15.09 7.27
N GLY A 283 -15.40 15.18 8.47
CA GLY A 283 -15.33 16.36 9.36
C GLY A 283 -16.06 17.56 8.77
N ALA A 284 -16.78 18.29 9.59
CA ALA A 284 -17.42 19.55 9.21
C ALA A 284 -16.39 20.69 9.09
#